data_db9003bb244ac4d3bbb62eda57394c6b
#
_entry.id   db9003bb244ac4d3bbb62eda57394c6b
#
_cell.length_a   1.000
_cell.length_b   1.000
_cell.length_c   1.000
_cell.angle_alpha   90.00
_cell.angle_beta   90.00
_cell.angle_gamma   90.00
#
_symmetry.space_group_name_H-M   'P 1'
#
loop_
_entity.id
_entity.type
_entity.pdbx_description
1 polymer ?
#
loop_
_entity_poly.entity_id
_entity_poly.type
_entity_poly.pdbx_seq_one_letter_code
_entity_poly.pdbx_strand_id
1 'polypeptide(L)'
;AEAEKLLREAGYSEEKPFEFQIVYTTSEAAKKQITALQSIWKATVPFVRPTLMNEEWKTFLDKRMQGNFSMAFAGWCSDYNDPAGMLNIFKSNNPNNAFHYKNPEFDKLMNSTLEAGISAEERARRYVSAEAMLQRDDAFIPLYHQVSINLVKPDIQGYSDRDPLKNYTIKNWSFAPKK
;
A
#
# COMPACT_ATOMS: atom_id res chain seq x y z
N ALA A 1 -11.50 -20.26 -7.39
CA ALA A 1 -11.46 -20.98 -8.68
C ALA A 1 -10.31 -20.49 -9.60
N GLU A 2 -10.25 -19.19 -9.99
CA GLU A 2 -9.20 -18.72 -10.93
C GLU A 2 -7.79 -18.80 -10.34
N ALA A 3 -7.57 -18.28 -9.14
CA ALA A 3 -6.27 -18.34 -8.45
C ALA A 3 -5.76 -19.79 -8.31
N GLU A 4 -6.64 -20.72 -7.97
CA GLU A 4 -6.30 -22.15 -7.86
C GLU A 4 -5.89 -22.72 -9.22
N LYS A 5 -6.63 -22.39 -10.29
CA LYS A 5 -6.31 -22.81 -11.66
C LYS A 5 -4.92 -22.31 -12.07
N LEU A 6 -4.65 -21.00 -11.90
CA LEU A 6 -3.35 -20.41 -12.26
C LEU A 6 -2.18 -21.04 -11.48
N LEU A 7 -2.38 -21.33 -10.19
CA LEU A 7 -1.35 -21.99 -9.39
C LEU A 7 -1.11 -23.43 -9.85
N ARG A 8 -2.16 -24.18 -10.22
CA ARG A 8 -2.02 -25.54 -10.78
C ARG A 8 -1.32 -25.50 -12.14
N GLU A 9 -1.64 -24.54 -13.00
CA GLU A 9 -0.94 -24.31 -14.27
C GLU A 9 0.55 -23.96 -14.06
N ALA A 10 0.88 -23.28 -12.96
CA ALA A 10 2.26 -23.01 -12.53
C ALA A 10 2.95 -24.21 -11.86
N GLY A 11 2.27 -25.36 -11.74
CA GLY A 11 2.84 -26.62 -11.23
C GLY A 11 2.78 -26.80 -9.71
N TYR A 12 1.90 -26.04 -9.03
CA TYR A 12 1.65 -26.23 -7.60
C TYR A 12 0.45 -27.16 -7.36
N SER A 13 0.49 -27.93 -6.29
CA SER A 13 -0.55 -28.89 -5.89
C SER A 13 -0.48 -29.17 -4.39
N GLU A 14 -1.31 -30.07 -3.90
CA GLU A 14 -1.27 -30.57 -2.54
C GLU A 14 0.05 -31.28 -2.20
N GLU A 15 0.65 -31.98 -3.19
CA GLU A 15 1.96 -32.67 -3.08
C GLU A 15 3.13 -31.68 -3.24
N LYS A 16 2.92 -30.57 -3.96
CA LYS A 16 3.89 -29.51 -4.17
C LYS A 16 3.27 -28.16 -3.81
N PRO A 17 3.13 -27.83 -2.54
CA PRO A 17 2.44 -26.62 -2.10
C PRO A 17 3.17 -25.34 -2.52
N PHE A 18 2.40 -24.27 -2.72
CA PHE A 18 2.92 -22.92 -2.89
C PHE A 18 3.26 -22.32 -1.53
N GLU A 19 4.53 -22.36 -1.17
CA GLU A 19 5.04 -21.85 0.09
C GLU A 19 5.78 -20.54 -0.11
N PHE A 20 5.44 -19.54 0.70
CA PHE A 20 6.13 -18.24 0.71
C PHE A 20 6.02 -17.57 2.06
N GLN A 21 6.89 -16.60 2.29
CA GLN A 21 6.93 -15.85 3.52
C GLN A 21 6.38 -14.43 3.34
N ILE A 22 5.59 -13.99 4.30
CA ILE A 22 5.09 -12.61 4.38
C ILE A 22 5.74 -11.93 5.56
N VAL A 23 6.58 -10.94 5.30
CA VAL A 23 7.17 -10.11 6.35
C VAL A 23 6.22 -8.96 6.70
N TYR A 24 6.10 -8.66 8.00
CA TYR A 24 5.27 -7.57 8.49
C TYR A 24 5.88 -6.93 9.75
N THR A 25 5.54 -5.68 10.04
CA THR A 25 6.08 -4.95 11.19
C THR A 25 5.46 -5.39 12.50
N THR A 26 6.21 -5.29 13.61
CA THR A 26 5.71 -5.52 14.96
C THR A 26 4.60 -4.52 15.31
N SER A 27 3.36 -4.96 15.16
CA SER A 27 2.14 -4.23 15.43
C SER A 27 0.98 -5.20 15.61
N GLU A 28 0.19 -5.03 16.65
CA GLU A 28 -1.00 -5.87 16.90
C GLU A 28 -2.03 -5.72 15.76
N ALA A 29 -2.18 -4.53 15.19
CA ALA A 29 -3.06 -4.29 14.05
C ALA A 29 -2.57 -5.05 12.81
N ALA A 30 -1.29 -4.90 12.46
CA ALA A 30 -0.69 -5.60 11.32
C ALA A 30 -0.80 -7.13 11.50
N LYS A 31 -0.51 -7.64 12.69
CA LYS A 31 -0.62 -9.07 13.02
C LYS A 31 -2.03 -9.60 12.78
N LYS A 32 -3.05 -8.89 13.28
CA LYS A 32 -4.46 -9.30 13.08
C LYS A 32 -4.83 -9.33 11.60
N GLN A 33 -4.46 -8.30 10.84
CA GLN A 33 -4.78 -8.18 9.42
C GLN A 33 -4.11 -9.27 8.60
N ILE A 34 -2.80 -9.48 8.79
CA ILE A 34 -2.06 -10.47 7.99
C ILE A 34 -2.44 -11.92 8.36
N THR A 35 -2.80 -12.17 9.63
CA THR A 35 -3.32 -13.48 10.05
C THR A 35 -4.67 -13.76 9.41
N ALA A 36 -5.55 -12.75 9.31
CA ALA A 36 -6.82 -12.91 8.62
C ALA A 36 -6.61 -13.21 7.13
N LEU A 37 -5.73 -12.46 6.46
CA LEU A 37 -5.39 -12.69 5.05
C LEU A 37 -4.80 -14.10 4.83
N GLN A 38 -3.87 -14.53 5.67
CA GLN A 38 -3.31 -15.89 5.64
C GLN A 38 -4.42 -16.95 5.75
N SER A 39 -5.36 -16.76 6.67
CA SER A 39 -6.47 -17.69 6.89
C SER A 39 -7.40 -17.76 5.67
N ILE A 40 -7.71 -16.62 5.07
CA ILE A 40 -8.54 -16.54 3.84
C ILE A 40 -7.86 -17.29 2.70
N TRP A 41 -6.56 -17.08 2.46
CA TRP A 41 -5.85 -17.74 1.38
C TRP A 41 -5.77 -19.25 1.58
N LYS A 42 -5.46 -19.72 2.79
CA LYS A 42 -5.46 -21.15 3.12
C LYS A 42 -6.82 -21.82 2.96
N ALA A 43 -7.90 -21.11 3.30
CA ALA A 43 -9.25 -21.61 3.13
C ALA A 43 -9.69 -21.63 1.66
N THR A 44 -9.18 -20.69 0.85
CA THR A 44 -9.57 -20.57 -0.58
C THR A 44 -8.81 -21.54 -1.47
N VAL A 45 -7.50 -21.75 -1.20
CA VAL A 45 -6.64 -22.67 -1.94
C VAL A 45 -5.81 -23.50 -0.96
N PRO A 46 -6.18 -24.76 -0.68
CA PRO A 46 -5.59 -25.56 0.40
C PRO A 46 -4.09 -25.81 0.32
N PHE A 47 -3.51 -25.74 -0.86
CA PHE A 47 -2.07 -25.91 -1.07
C PHE A 47 -1.28 -24.58 -1.06
N VAL A 48 -1.92 -23.45 -0.78
CA VAL A 48 -1.23 -22.17 -0.50
C VAL A 48 -0.85 -22.12 0.97
N ARG A 49 0.45 -22.02 1.26
CA ARG A 49 1.02 -22.09 2.61
C ARG A 49 1.89 -20.86 2.94
N PRO A 50 1.28 -19.69 3.13
CA PRO A 50 2.01 -18.51 3.56
C PRO A 50 2.45 -18.67 5.01
N THR A 51 3.72 -18.33 5.30
CA THR A 51 4.26 -18.20 6.65
C THR A 51 4.40 -16.73 7.00
N LEU A 52 4.20 -16.37 8.28
CA LEU A 52 4.25 -14.99 8.74
C LEU A 52 5.56 -14.75 9.48
N MET A 53 6.29 -13.69 9.10
CA MET A 53 7.51 -13.26 9.76
C MET A 53 7.33 -11.86 10.34
N ASN A 54 7.33 -11.78 11.66
CA ASN A 54 7.32 -10.51 12.38
C ASN A 54 8.72 -9.91 12.42
N GLU A 55 8.83 -8.62 12.09
CA GLU A 55 10.08 -7.89 12.12
C GLU A 55 9.93 -6.56 12.86
N GLU A 56 10.97 -6.19 13.59
CA GLU A 56 11.09 -4.83 14.11
C GLU A 56 11.18 -3.82 12.94
N TRP A 57 10.72 -2.59 13.16
CA TRP A 57 10.55 -1.59 12.10
C TRP A 57 11.80 -1.36 11.24
N LYS A 58 12.97 -1.19 11.87
CA LYS A 58 14.22 -0.97 11.13
C LYS A 58 14.59 -2.17 10.26
N THR A 59 14.54 -3.37 10.84
CA THR A 59 14.82 -4.62 10.12
C THR A 59 13.84 -4.83 8.97
N PHE A 60 12.56 -4.51 9.18
CA PHE A 60 11.55 -4.58 8.14
C PHE A 60 11.84 -3.61 6.97
N LEU A 61 12.23 -2.37 7.27
CA LEU A 61 12.63 -1.41 6.24
C LEU A 61 13.86 -1.88 5.46
N ASP A 62 14.90 -2.32 6.16
CA ASP A 62 16.13 -2.81 5.54
C ASP A 62 15.86 -3.99 4.60
N LYS A 63 15.06 -4.98 5.05
CA LYS A 63 14.64 -6.12 4.21
C LYS A 63 13.89 -5.68 2.96
N ARG A 64 12.95 -4.75 3.10
CA ARG A 64 12.18 -4.23 1.95
C ARG A 64 13.07 -3.52 0.94
N MET A 65 13.95 -2.64 1.41
CA MET A 65 14.85 -1.88 0.53
C MET A 65 15.87 -2.76 -0.18
N GLN A 66 16.27 -3.87 0.43
CA GLN A 66 17.19 -4.84 -0.15
C GLN A 66 16.49 -5.91 -1.02
N GLY A 67 15.16 -5.97 -1.02
CA GLY A 67 14.40 -7.02 -1.70
C GLY A 67 14.48 -8.41 -1.02
N ASN A 68 14.86 -8.46 0.25
CA ASN A 68 15.02 -9.69 1.01
C ASN A 68 13.69 -10.18 1.62
N PHE A 69 12.71 -10.38 0.77
CA PHE A 69 11.38 -10.91 1.15
C PHE A 69 10.70 -11.56 -0.06
N SER A 70 9.83 -12.53 0.19
CA SER A 70 8.93 -13.06 -0.85
C SER A 70 7.73 -12.14 -1.01
N MET A 71 7.14 -11.71 0.11
CA MET A 71 6.04 -10.77 0.17
C MET A 71 6.18 -9.89 1.41
N ALA A 72 5.82 -8.61 1.32
CA ALA A 72 5.83 -7.69 2.44
C ALA A 72 4.45 -7.07 2.66
N PHE A 73 3.93 -7.14 3.88
CA PHE A 73 2.71 -6.42 4.27
C PHE A 73 3.07 -5.00 4.71
N ALA A 74 2.74 -4.04 3.89
CA ALA A 74 3.16 -2.65 4.07
C ALA A 74 2.06 -1.66 3.66
N GLY A 75 2.24 -0.41 4.03
CA GLY A 75 1.41 0.70 3.57
C GLY A 75 2.27 1.87 3.08
N TRP A 76 1.66 2.76 2.36
CA TRP A 76 2.23 4.05 1.96
C TRP A 76 1.22 5.16 2.19
N CYS A 77 1.67 6.30 2.67
CA CYS A 77 0.88 7.51 2.77
C CYS A 77 1.56 8.60 1.93
N SER A 78 0.78 9.34 1.15
CA SER A 78 1.31 10.46 0.38
C SER A 78 1.69 11.62 1.31
N ASP A 79 2.78 12.31 1.00
CA ASP A 79 3.22 13.52 1.70
C ASP A 79 2.46 14.77 1.24
N TYR A 80 1.70 14.68 0.14
CA TYR A 80 0.92 15.77 -0.44
C TYR A 80 -0.32 15.24 -1.15
N ASN A 81 -1.33 16.11 -1.30
CA ASN A 81 -2.62 15.73 -1.90
C ASN A 81 -2.56 15.72 -3.44
N ASP A 82 -1.86 14.76 -4.00
CA ASP A 82 -1.78 14.49 -5.44
C ASP A 82 -1.52 13.00 -5.66
N PRO A 83 -2.12 12.36 -6.69
CA PRO A 83 -1.89 10.95 -7.01
C PRO A 83 -0.41 10.60 -7.22
N ALA A 84 0.40 11.55 -7.67
CA ALA A 84 1.85 11.33 -7.81
C ALA A 84 2.52 10.91 -6.51
N GLY A 85 2.02 11.36 -5.34
CA GLY A 85 2.56 10.95 -4.04
C GLY A 85 2.41 9.46 -3.75
N MET A 86 1.40 8.81 -4.36
CA MET A 86 1.20 7.37 -4.28
C MET A 86 1.88 6.60 -5.41
N LEU A 87 1.88 7.15 -6.64
CA LEU A 87 2.33 6.44 -7.83
C LEU A 87 3.85 6.55 -8.06
N ASN A 88 4.48 7.66 -7.66
CA ASN A 88 5.92 7.86 -7.88
C ASN A 88 6.81 6.83 -7.17
N ILE A 89 6.34 6.18 -6.10
CA ILE A 89 7.12 5.15 -5.40
C ILE A 89 7.38 3.90 -6.25
N PHE A 90 6.64 3.73 -7.35
CA PHE A 90 6.84 2.62 -8.28
C PHE A 90 7.80 2.97 -9.44
N LYS A 91 8.23 4.23 -9.58
CA LYS A 91 9.20 4.59 -10.62
C LYS A 91 10.52 3.86 -10.41
N SER A 92 11.12 3.38 -11.49
CA SER A 92 12.32 2.55 -11.47
C SER A 92 13.50 3.19 -10.72
N ASN A 93 13.59 4.52 -10.71
CA ASN A 93 14.66 5.30 -10.06
C ASN A 93 14.25 5.93 -8.73
N ASN A 94 13.04 5.64 -8.20
CA ASN A 94 12.61 6.20 -6.92
C ASN A 94 13.28 5.45 -5.77
N PRO A 95 13.94 6.15 -4.82
CA PRO A 95 14.58 5.51 -3.67
C PRO A 95 13.60 4.77 -2.75
N ASN A 96 12.30 5.06 -2.80
CA ASN A 96 11.27 4.37 -2.04
C ASN A 96 10.65 3.19 -2.79
N ASN A 97 11.17 2.85 -3.98
CA ASN A 97 10.68 1.70 -4.77
C ASN A 97 11.11 0.37 -4.15
N ALA A 98 10.56 0.06 -2.98
CA ALA A 98 10.80 -1.22 -2.29
C ALA A 98 10.09 -2.42 -2.97
N PHE A 99 9.33 -2.19 -4.01
CA PHE A 99 8.73 -3.22 -4.87
C PHE A 99 9.71 -3.74 -5.92
N HIS A 100 10.82 -3.03 -6.13
CA HIS A 100 11.77 -3.28 -7.22
C HIS A 100 11.12 -3.35 -8.61
N TYR A 101 9.96 -2.70 -8.75
CA TYR A 101 9.24 -2.61 -10.01
C TYR A 101 10.04 -1.78 -11.02
N LYS A 102 10.17 -2.28 -12.24
CA LYS A 102 10.92 -1.62 -13.31
C LYS A 102 10.12 -1.72 -14.62
N ASN A 103 9.53 -0.60 -15.01
CA ASN A 103 8.80 -0.51 -16.25
C ASN A 103 9.07 0.87 -16.90
N PRO A 104 9.87 0.93 -18.00
CA PRO A 104 10.17 2.19 -18.67
C PRO A 104 8.93 2.93 -19.23
N GLU A 105 7.88 2.20 -19.61
CA GLU A 105 6.63 2.81 -20.07
C GLU A 105 5.89 3.49 -18.92
N PHE A 106 5.87 2.85 -17.74
CA PHE A 106 5.36 3.47 -16.53
C PHE A 106 6.14 4.73 -16.16
N ASP A 107 7.47 4.66 -16.18
CA ASP A 107 8.32 5.81 -15.88
C ASP A 107 8.07 6.97 -16.85
N LYS A 108 7.96 6.67 -18.15
CA LYS A 108 7.62 7.66 -19.19
C LYS A 108 6.25 8.27 -18.97
N LEU A 109 5.25 7.45 -18.67
CA LEU A 109 3.88 7.90 -18.40
C LEU A 109 3.85 8.82 -17.18
N MET A 110 4.48 8.43 -16.07
CA MET A 110 4.57 9.27 -14.87
C MET A 110 5.32 10.59 -15.12
N ASN A 111 6.40 10.57 -15.88
CA ASN A 111 7.12 11.79 -16.25
C ASN A 111 6.25 12.74 -17.09
N SER A 112 5.42 12.19 -17.96
CA SER A 112 4.52 12.98 -18.82
C SER A 112 3.43 13.73 -18.03
N THR A 113 3.14 13.33 -16.80
CA THR A 113 2.19 14.06 -15.92
C THR A 113 2.71 15.44 -15.47
N LEU A 114 4.00 15.71 -15.71
CA LEU A 114 4.69 16.95 -15.36
C LEU A 114 4.92 17.86 -16.57
N GLU A 115 4.41 17.51 -17.76
CA GLU A 115 4.56 18.31 -18.98
C GLU A 115 3.90 19.69 -18.83
N ALA A 116 4.58 20.73 -19.30
CA ALA A 116 4.03 22.08 -19.29
C ALA A 116 2.76 22.17 -20.16
N GLY A 117 1.72 22.82 -19.63
CA GLY A 117 0.46 23.02 -20.35
C GLY A 117 -0.49 21.82 -20.37
N ILE A 118 -0.16 20.73 -19.69
CA ILE A 118 -1.09 19.60 -19.55
C ILE A 118 -2.37 20.04 -18.80
N SER A 119 -3.55 19.67 -19.30
CA SER A 119 -4.80 19.94 -18.58
C SER A 119 -4.96 19.02 -17.36
N ALA A 120 -5.78 19.46 -16.38
CA ALA A 120 -6.06 18.65 -15.20
C ALA A 120 -6.71 17.30 -15.57
N GLU A 121 -7.59 17.30 -16.56
CA GLU A 121 -8.30 16.10 -17.04
C GLU A 121 -7.33 15.11 -17.72
N GLU A 122 -6.42 15.63 -18.55
CA GLU A 122 -5.41 14.79 -19.19
C GLU A 122 -4.45 14.21 -18.18
N ARG A 123 -4.00 15.01 -17.21
CA ARG A 123 -3.16 14.57 -16.11
C ARG A 123 -3.84 13.46 -15.29
N ALA A 124 -5.12 13.62 -14.98
CA ALA A 124 -5.91 12.60 -14.29
C ALA A 124 -6.00 11.29 -15.10
N ARG A 125 -6.24 11.36 -16.42
CA ARG A 125 -6.25 10.18 -17.28
C ARG A 125 -4.90 9.43 -17.27
N ARG A 126 -3.79 10.16 -17.28
CA ARG A 126 -2.45 9.55 -17.21
C ARG A 126 -2.22 8.83 -15.87
N TYR A 127 -2.69 9.37 -14.75
CA TYR A 127 -2.62 8.67 -13.46
C TYR A 127 -3.46 7.39 -13.43
N VAL A 128 -4.68 7.42 -13.96
CA VAL A 128 -5.52 6.22 -14.09
C VAL A 128 -4.84 5.16 -14.96
N SER A 129 -4.22 5.58 -16.08
CA SER A 129 -3.47 4.66 -16.93
C SER A 129 -2.24 4.07 -16.22
N ALA A 130 -1.53 4.86 -15.42
CA ALA A 130 -0.40 4.40 -14.63
C ALA A 130 -0.83 3.36 -13.57
N GLU A 131 -1.95 3.60 -12.88
CA GLU A 131 -2.51 2.65 -11.92
C GLU A 131 -2.93 1.33 -12.62
N ALA A 132 -3.56 1.41 -13.78
CA ALA A 132 -3.92 0.23 -14.57
C ALA A 132 -2.70 -0.58 -15.02
N MET A 133 -1.56 0.07 -15.30
CA MET A 133 -0.30 -0.63 -15.60
C MET A 133 0.21 -1.41 -14.39
N LEU A 134 0.20 -0.80 -13.20
CA LEU A 134 0.62 -1.47 -11.97
C LEU A 134 -0.25 -2.69 -11.64
N GLN A 135 -1.56 -2.60 -11.88
CA GLN A 135 -2.48 -3.71 -11.69
C GLN A 135 -2.24 -4.83 -12.70
N ARG A 136 -2.07 -4.50 -13.99
CA ARG A 136 -1.77 -5.46 -15.04
C ARG A 136 -0.46 -6.21 -14.81
N ASP A 137 0.54 -5.51 -14.29
CA ASP A 137 1.88 -6.04 -14.08
C ASP A 137 2.04 -6.70 -12.70
N ASP A 138 0.95 -6.83 -11.92
CA ASP A 138 0.92 -7.39 -10.56
C ASP A 138 2.01 -6.81 -9.63
N ALA A 139 2.29 -5.50 -9.79
CA ALA A 139 3.36 -4.83 -9.04
C ALA A 139 3.11 -4.82 -7.53
N PHE A 140 1.83 -4.87 -7.12
CA PHE A 140 1.41 -4.99 -5.72
C PHE A 140 -0.03 -5.51 -5.63
N ILE A 141 -0.40 -6.00 -4.45
CA ILE A 141 -1.76 -6.43 -4.14
C ILE A 141 -2.42 -5.36 -3.27
N PRO A 142 -3.34 -4.54 -3.81
CA PRO A 142 -4.06 -3.54 -3.03
C PRO A 142 -5.05 -4.22 -2.09
N LEU A 143 -5.04 -3.86 -0.80
CA LEU A 143 -5.93 -4.44 0.20
C LEU A 143 -7.05 -3.48 0.59
N TYR A 144 -6.71 -2.25 0.97
CA TYR A 144 -7.66 -1.23 1.40
C TYR A 144 -7.00 0.14 1.49
N HIS A 145 -7.83 1.19 1.49
CA HIS A 145 -7.41 2.54 1.87
C HIS A 145 -7.51 2.70 3.38
N GLN A 146 -6.42 3.12 4.01
CA GLN A 146 -6.41 3.39 5.44
C GLN A 146 -7.27 4.62 5.76
N VAL A 147 -8.14 4.48 6.75
CA VAL A 147 -8.95 5.58 7.29
C VAL A 147 -8.53 5.90 8.71
N SER A 148 -8.52 7.19 9.06
CA SER A 148 -8.31 7.64 10.44
C SER A 148 -9.65 7.92 11.10
N ILE A 149 -9.87 7.30 12.26
CA ILE A 149 -11.07 7.53 13.09
C ILE A 149 -10.66 8.39 14.27
N ASN A 150 -11.27 9.57 14.40
CA ASN A 150 -10.97 10.50 15.47
C ASN A 150 -12.23 10.74 16.32
N LEU A 151 -12.11 10.56 17.61
CA LEU A 151 -13.14 10.92 18.59
C LEU A 151 -12.78 12.26 19.21
N VAL A 152 -13.54 13.29 18.90
CA VAL A 152 -13.31 14.66 19.38
C VAL A 152 -14.40 15.03 20.36
N LYS A 153 -14.01 15.51 21.56
CA LYS A 153 -15.00 15.97 22.55
C LYS A 153 -15.76 17.20 22.03
N PRO A 154 -17.05 17.33 22.35
CA PRO A 154 -17.88 18.44 21.86
C PRO A 154 -17.41 19.82 22.29
N ASP A 155 -16.66 19.91 23.39
CA ASP A 155 -16.10 21.16 23.92
C ASP A 155 -14.77 21.57 23.28
N ILE A 156 -14.22 20.79 22.34
CA ILE A 156 -13.04 21.16 21.59
C ILE A 156 -13.44 22.05 20.41
N GLN A 157 -12.85 23.24 20.36
CA GLN A 157 -12.98 24.19 19.25
C GLN A 157 -11.72 24.20 18.39
N GLY A 158 -11.85 24.60 17.11
CA GLY A 158 -10.73 24.68 16.16
C GLY A 158 -10.30 23.37 15.52
N TYR A 159 -10.93 22.24 15.88
CA TYR A 159 -10.72 20.99 15.17
C TYR A 159 -11.33 21.04 13.76
N SER A 160 -10.61 20.52 12.78
CA SER A 160 -11.12 20.35 11.41
C SER A 160 -10.64 18.99 10.88
N ASP A 161 -11.54 18.27 10.21
CA ASP A 161 -11.25 17.02 9.51
C ASP A 161 -11.09 17.22 7.98
N ARG A 162 -11.06 18.49 7.53
CA ARG A 162 -11.02 18.85 6.10
C ARG A 162 -9.65 18.68 5.45
N ASP A 163 -8.58 18.54 6.26
CA ASP A 163 -7.26 18.27 5.71
C ASP A 163 -7.19 16.81 5.20
N PRO A 164 -7.04 16.59 3.89
CA PRO A 164 -6.96 15.25 3.32
C PRO A 164 -5.75 14.45 3.81
N LEU A 165 -4.67 15.12 4.23
CA LEU A 165 -3.47 14.50 4.80
C LEU A 165 -3.56 14.27 6.31
N LYS A 166 -4.67 14.72 6.94
CA LYS A 166 -4.90 14.61 8.40
C LYS A 166 -3.81 15.24 9.27
N ASN A 167 -3.20 16.34 8.78
CA ASN A 167 -2.25 17.14 9.55
C ASN A 167 -2.99 18.03 10.54
N TYR A 168 -3.13 17.59 11.77
CA TYR A 168 -3.86 18.33 12.79
C TYR A 168 -2.99 19.42 13.42
N THR A 169 -3.43 20.67 13.32
CA THR A 169 -2.72 21.82 13.89
C THR A 169 -3.25 22.13 15.28
N ILE A 170 -2.74 21.41 16.28
CA ILE A 170 -3.20 21.49 17.68
C ILE A 170 -3.11 22.91 18.27
N LYS A 171 -2.18 23.75 17.82
CA LYS A 171 -2.07 25.15 18.28
C LYS A 171 -3.35 25.99 18.09
N ASN A 172 -4.24 25.56 17.22
CA ASN A 172 -5.51 26.23 16.94
C ASN A 172 -6.68 25.68 17.76
N TRP A 173 -6.42 24.68 18.62
CA TRP A 173 -7.46 24.06 19.43
C TRP A 173 -7.60 24.80 20.77
N SER A 174 -8.83 24.89 21.24
CA SER A 174 -9.18 25.43 22.53
C SER A 174 -10.36 24.69 23.12
N PHE A 175 -10.55 24.83 24.43
CA PHE A 175 -11.79 24.38 25.07
C PHE A 175 -12.84 25.48 25.00
N ALA A 176 -14.09 25.10 24.76
CA ALA A 176 -15.20 26.02 24.91
C ALA A 176 -15.27 26.53 26.36
N PRO A 177 -15.67 27.82 26.58
CA PRO A 177 -15.88 28.33 27.95
C PRO A 177 -16.86 27.43 28.68
N LYS A 178 -16.50 27.05 29.93
CA LYS A 178 -17.44 26.37 30.81
C LYS A 178 -18.61 27.32 31.11
N LYS A 179 -19.84 26.85 30.84
CA LYS A 179 -21.06 27.54 31.25
C LYS A 179 -21.20 27.43 32.74
#